data_39a0a0d78ab7565594ef249ff01904b0
#
_entry.id   39a0a0d78ab7565594ef249ff01904b0
#
_cell.length_a   1.000
_cell.length_b   1.000
_cell.length_c   1.000
_cell.angle_alpha   90.00
_cell.angle_beta   90.00
_cell.angle_gamma   90.00
#
_symmetry.space_group_name_H-M   'P 1'
#
loop_
_entity.id
_entity.type
_entity.pdbx_description
1 polymer ?
#
loop_
_entity_poly.entity_id
_entity_poly.type
_entity_poly.pdbx_seq_one_letter_code
_entity_poly.pdbx_strand_id
1 'polypeptide(L)'
;MRGPGVLPEDPGTPAGRTSGERFDDVALGIVQEIDERWSARLGLIEYAVEDAPQLPDNWHPETVPLSSLVRGVRGEPTRIVLFRRPIEHRCENRTELSALVLTVVVEQVAELLGVDPELVDPRYGPAE
;
A
#
# COMPACT_ATOMS: atom_id res chain seq x y z
N MET A 1 26.19 -9.14 -22.10
CA MET A 1 25.80 -9.04 -22.22
C MET A 1 25.77 -8.98 -22.04
N ARG A 2 25.49 -8.97 -21.80
CA ARG A 2 24.96 -8.84 -21.79
C ARG A 2 24.73 -9.07 -21.81
N GLY A 3 24.63 -9.23 -21.63
CA GLY A 3 24.01 -9.37 -21.82
C GLY A 3 23.59 -9.47 -21.72
N PRO A 4 23.48 -9.66 -21.73
CA PRO A 4 22.72 -9.73 -21.76
C PRO A 4 22.10 -9.78 -21.50
N GLY A 5 21.98 -9.99 -21.45
CA GLY A 5 21.31 -9.95 -21.37
C GLY A 5 20.76 -9.67 -20.96
N VAL A 6 21.03 -9.67 -20.61
CA VAL A 6 20.47 -9.09 -20.26
C VAL A 6 19.79 -8.42 -20.81
N LEU A 7 19.30 -8.55 -20.99
CA LEU A 7 18.80 -7.90 -21.40
C LEU A 7 18.26 -7.18 -21.31
N PRO A 8 18.58 -7.08 -21.76
CA PRO A 8 17.88 -6.18 -21.04
C PRO A 8 16.57 -5.86 -21.50
N GLU A 9 15.76 -5.88 -20.64
CA GLU A 9 14.45 -5.61 -20.85
C GLU A 9 14.25 -4.26 -21.36
N ASP A 10 13.29 -4.08 -22.22
CA ASP A 10 12.82 -2.78 -22.60
C ASP A 10 12.15 -2.18 -21.37
N PRO A 11 12.67 -1.10 -20.82
CA PRO A 11 12.10 -0.59 -19.59
C PRO A 11 10.67 -0.10 -19.72
N GLY A 12 10.19 0.12 -20.93
CA GLY A 12 8.82 0.55 -21.09
C GLY A 12 7.79 -0.55 -21.11
N THR A 13 8.22 -1.82 -21.09
CA THR A 13 7.24 -2.90 -21.21
C THR A 13 6.83 -3.41 -19.84
N PRO A 14 5.52 -3.65 -19.66
CA PRO A 14 5.06 -4.21 -18.39
C PRO A 14 5.66 -5.56 -18.07
N ALA A 15 6.01 -6.35 -19.08
CA ALA A 15 6.59 -7.65 -18.85
C ALA A 15 7.92 -7.60 -18.14
N GLY A 16 8.62 -6.46 -18.18
CA GLY A 16 9.89 -6.33 -17.51
C GLY A 16 9.79 -5.94 -16.05
N ARG A 17 8.59 -5.71 -15.55
CA ARG A 17 8.44 -5.24 -14.18
C ARG A 17 8.45 -6.39 -13.19
N THR A 18 9.10 -6.18 -12.04
CA THR A 18 9.06 -7.13 -10.94
C THR A 18 7.73 -6.99 -10.19
N SER A 19 7.42 -7.96 -9.36
CA SER A 19 6.23 -7.87 -8.53
C SER A 19 6.30 -6.68 -7.59
N GLY A 20 7.51 -6.39 -7.05
CA GLY A 20 7.68 -5.23 -6.19
C GLY A 20 7.40 -3.93 -6.91
N GLU A 21 7.87 -3.82 -8.16
CA GLU A 21 7.61 -2.62 -8.95
C GLU A 21 6.14 -2.47 -9.28
N ARG A 22 5.47 -3.58 -9.59
CA ARG A 22 4.03 -3.53 -9.85
C ARG A 22 3.25 -3.12 -8.61
N PHE A 23 3.65 -3.63 -7.45
CA PHE A 23 3.02 -3.24 -6.20
C PHE A 23 3.20 -1.75 -5.94
N ASP A 24 4.42 -1.26 -6.12
CA ASP A 24 4.72 0.15 -5.87
C ASP A 24 3.90 1.06 -6.79
N ASP A 25 3.73 0.67 -8.05
CA ASP A 25 2.92 1.46 -8.97
C ASP A 25 1.48 1.55 -8.52
N VAL A 26 0.91 0.42 -8.11
CA VAL A 26 -0.48 0.40 -7.62
C VAL A 26 -0.61 1.25 -6.37
N ALA A 27 0.29 1.04 -5.41
CA ALA A 27 0.22 1.75 -4.14
C ALA A 27 0.39 3.25 -4.33
N LEU A 28 1.37 3.65 -5.15
CA LEU A 28 1.62 5.07 -5.37
C LEU A 28 0.42 5.76 -5.99
N GLY A 29 -0.22 5.12 -6.97
CA GLY A 29 -1.39 5.71 -7.62
C GLY A 29 -2.53 5.92 -6.63
N ILE A 30 -2.79 4.93 -5.79
CA ILE A 30 -3.87 5.03 -4.81
C ILE A 30 -3.56 6.08 -3.75
N VAL A 31 -2.33 6.07 -3.25
CA VAL A 31 -1.92 7.03 -2.23
C VAL A 31 -2.03 8.46 -2.76
N GLN A 32 -1.60 8.69 -4.02
CA GLN A 32 -1.67 10.02 -4.59
C GLN A 32 -3.11 10.49 -4.71
N GLU A 33 -4.03 9.63 -5.13
CA GLU A 33 -5.43 10.01 -5.24
C GLU A 33 -6.02 10.42 -3.90
N ILE A 34 -5.72 9.64 -2.87
CA ILE A 34 -6.28 9.91 -1.55
C ILE A 34 -5.64 11.14 -0.94
N ASP A 35 -4.33 11.29 -1.11
CA ASP A 35 -3.64 12.44 -0.56
C ASP A 35 -4.11 13.74 -1.21
N GLU A 36 -4.36 13.75 -2.51
CA GLU A 36 -4.88 14.93 -3.18
C GLU A 36 -6.20 15.38 -2.58
N ARG A 37 -7.00 14.43 -2.17
CA ARG A 37 -8.32 14.73 -1.63
C ARG A 37 -8.27 15.19 -0.18
N TRP A 38 -7.33 14.67 0.60
CA TRP A 38 -7.36 14.81 2.05
C TRP A 38 -6.15 15.49 2.66
N SER A 39 -5.17 15.92 1.85
CA SER A 39 -3.92 16.44 2.39
C SER A 39 -4.12 17.62 3.33
N ALA A 40 -5.12 18.47 3.06
CA ALA A 40 -5.36 19.63 3.90
C ALA A 40 -5.77 19.23 5.33
N ARG A 41 -6.42 18.08 5.49
CA ARG A 41 -6.84 17.60 6.79
C ARG A 41 -5.84 16.63 7.43
N LEU A 42 -5.12 15.89 6.59
CA LEU A 42 -4.19 14.88 7.09
C LEU A 42 -2.86 15.48 7.57
N GLY A 43 -2.46 16.60 6.96
CA GLY A 43 -1.15 17.13 7.25
C GLY A 43 -0.07 16.28 6.60
N LEU A 44 1.08 16.23 7.22
CA LEU A 44 2.23 15.54 6.64
C LEU A 44 2.17 14.05 6.96
N ILE A 45 2.03 13.25 5.92
CA ILE A 45 1.98 11.79 6.03
C ILE A 45 3.08 11.22 5.16
N GLU A 46 3.85 10.29 5.74
CA GLU A 46 4.79 9.49 4.97
C GLU A 46 4.18 8.14 4.66
N TYR A 47 4.32 7.71 3.42
CA TYR A 47 3.88 6.39 3.00
C TYR A 47 5.09 5.56 2.65
N ALA A 48 5.13 4.33 3.11
CA ALA A 48 6.25 3.44 2.88
C ALA A 48 5.74 2.04 2.54
N VAL A 49 6.56 1.29 1.82
CA VAL A 49 6.29 -0.11 1.53
C VAL A 49 7.46 -0.92 2.07
N GLU A 50 7.14 -1.93 2.84
CA GLU A 50 8.13 -2.89 3.33
C GLU A 50 7.68 -4.27 2.91
N ASP A 51 8.64 -5.19 2.80
CA ASP A 51 8.30 -6.54 2.34
C ASP A 51 7.41 -7.27 3.33
N ALA A 52 7.71 -7.16 4.62
CA ALA A 52 6.96 -7.89 5.63
C ALA A 52 7.18 -7.23 6.99
N PRO A 53 6.20 -7.37 7.90
CA PRO A 53 6.41 -6.86 9.25
C PRO A 53 7.37 -7.76 10.02
N GLN A 54 8.04 -7.19 11.01
CA GLN A 54 8.83 -7.95 11.94
C GLN A 54 7.94 -8.44 13.06
N LEU A 55 7.80 -9.75 13.17
CA LEU A 55 6.88 -10.34 14.11
C LEU A 55 7.62 -11.33 14.99
N PRO A 56 7.13 -11.57 16.22
CA PRO A 56 7.72 -12.62 17.06
C PRO A 56 7.56 -13.99 16.43
N ASP A 57 8.44 -14.91 16.82
CA ASP A 57 8.44 -16.26 16.25
C ASP A 57 7.13 -16.97 16.46
N ASN A 58 6.43 -16.65 17.56
CA ASN A 58 5.19 -17.33 17.89
C ASN A 58 3.95 -16.63 17.32
N TRP A 59 4.14 -15.72 16.38
CA TRP A 59 3.01 -15.01 15.78
C TRP A 59 2.23 -15.93 14.85
N HIS A 60 0.92 -15.82 14.93
CA HIS A 60 0.03 -16.62 14.08
C HIS A 60 0.06 -16.14 12.64
N PRO A 61 0.33 -17.01 11.66
CA PRO A 61 0.39 -16.56 10.27
C PRO A 61 -0.91 -15.96 9.76
N GLU A 62 -2.05 -16.39 10.29
CA GLU A 62 -3.33 -15.89 9.82
C GLU A 62 -3.61 -14.46 10.22
N THR A 63 -2.87 -13.97 11.21
CA THR A 63 -3.10 -12.62 11.72
C THR A 63 -1.99 -11.66 11.34
N VAL A 64 -1.22 -11.98 10.30
CA VAL A 64 -0.15 -11.09 9.86
C VAL A 64 -0.76 -9.79 9.38
N PRO A 65 -0.33 -8.65 9.94
CA PRO A 65 -0.91 -7.38 9.52
C PRO A 65 -0.55 -7.03 8.08
N LEU A 66 -1.45 -6.29 7.44
CA LEU A 66 -1.25 -5.82 6.08
C LEU A 66 -0.63 -4.42 6.06
N SER A 67 -0.72 -3.70 7.15
CA SER A 67 -0.21 -2.34 7.24
C SER A 67 0.08 -1.99 8.69
N SER A 68 0.74 -0.86 8.86
CA SER A 68 1.08 -0.33 10.17
C SER A 68 0.91 1.18 10.14
N LEU A 69 0.40 1.74 11.23
CA LEU A 69 0.22 3.18 11.38
C LEU A 69 1.04 3.63 12.57
N VAL A 70 1.98 4.54 12.33
CA VAL A 70 2.79 5.11 13.40
C VAL A 70 2.50 6.61 13.43
N ARG A 71 1.83 7.06 14.49
CA ARG A 71 1.48 8.47 14.59
C ARG A 71 2.72 9.27 14.91
N GLY A 72 2.85 10.40 14.22
CA GLY A 72 3.97 11.30 14.47
C GLY A 72 3.84 11.99 15.80
N VAL A 73 4.98 12.29 16.40
CA VAL A 73 5.02 13.03 17.65
C VAL A 73 6.04 14.15 17.50
N ARG A 74 5.78 15.26 18.17
CA ARG A 74 6.73 16.38 18.25
C ARG A 74 7.15 16.88 16.88
N GLY A 75 6.17 17.01 15.97
CA GLY A 75 6.44 17.55 14.65
C GLY A 75 6.90 16.53 13.63
N GLU A 76 7.07 15.28 14.04
CA GLU A 76 7.40 14.24 13.09
C GLU A 76 6.17 13.83 12.29
N PRO A 77 6.34 13.42 11.03
CA PRO A 77 5.18 13.00 10.25
C PRO A 77 4.62 11.69 10.75
N THR A 78 3.32 11.52 10.56
CA THR A 78 2.69 10.23 10.72
C THR A 78 3.11 9.34 9.56
N ARG A 79 3.28 8.05 9.82
CA ARG A 79 3.79 7.14 8.82
C ARG A 79 2.83 5.96 8.65
N ILE A 80 2.45 5.69 7.41
CA ILE A 80 1.66 4.53 7.03
C ILE A 80 2.56 3.60 6.24
N VAL A 81 2.69 2.36 6.72
CA VAL A 81 3.52 1.36 6.06
C VAL A 81 2.62 0.26 5.52
N LEU A 82 2.81 -0.09 4.25
CA LEU A 82 2.13 -1.22 3.62
C LEU A 82 3.09 -2.38 3.55
N PHE A 83 2.61 -3.58 3.91
CA PHE A 83 3.44 -4.77 3.88
C PHE A 83 3.14 -5.56 2.62
N ARG A 84 4.08 -5.51 1.67
CA ARG A 84 3.86 -5.99 0.31
C ARG A 84 3.52 -7.47 0.25
N ARG A 85 4.32 -8.32 0.91
CA ARG A 85 4.10 -9.76 0.79
C ARG A 85 2.81 -10.25 1.41
N PRO A 86 2.44 -9.82 2.62
CA PRO A 86 1.13 -10.20 3.16
C PRO A 86 -0.02 -9.76 2.29
N ILE A 87 0.07 -8.57 1.70
CA ILE A 87 -0.99 -8.08 0.82
C ILE A 87 -1.03 -8.94 -0.45
N GLU A 88 0.13 -9.18 -1.06
CA GLU A 88 0.19 -9.95 -2.31
C GLU A 88 -0.33 -11.38 -2.11
N HIS A 89 -0.08 -11.95 -0.94
CA HIS A 89 -0.53 -13.32 -0.68
C HIS A 89 -2.04 -13.46 -0.68
N ARG A 90 -2.75 -12.37 -0.50
CA ARG A 90 -4.21 -12.39 -0.50
C ARG A 90 -4.82 -12.09 -1.85
N CYS A 91 -3.98 -11.87 -2.87
CA CYS A 91 -4.45 -11.41 -4.17
C CYS A 91 -3.96 -12.37 -5.25
N GLU A 92 -4.83 -12.63 -6.24
CA GLU A 92 -4.47 -13.50 -7.35
C GLU A 92 -4.18 -12.75 -8.62
N ASN A 93 -4.56 -11.47 -8.69
CA ASN A 93 -4.33 -10.68 -9.89
C ASN A 93 -4.25 -9.21 -9.53
N ARG A 94 -3.97 -8.39 -10.54
CA ARG A 94 -3.77 -6.96 -10.32
C ARG A 94 -5.04 -6.26 -9.86
N THR A 95 -6.19 -6.70 -10.33
CA THR A 95 -7.46 -6.11 -9.92
C THR A 95 -7.68 -6.31 -8.42
N GLU A 96 -7.43 -7.52 -7.94
CA GLU A 96 -7.56 -7.79 -6.51
C GLU A 96 -6.52 -7.04 -5.70
N LEU A 97 -5.30 -6.93 -6.23
CA LEU A 97 -4.26 -6.17 -5.55
C LEU A 97 -4.65 -4.72 -5.38
N SER A 98 -5.14 -4.11 -6.45
CA SER A 98 -5.55 -2.72 -6.41
C SER A 98 -6.68 -2.51 -5.39
N ALA A 99 -7.67 -3.42 -5.39
CA ALA A 99 -8.79 -3.31 -4.46
C ALA A 99 -8.34 -3.45 -3.01
N LEU A 100 -7.43 -4.38 -2.74
CA LEU A 100 -6.98 -4.59 -1.37
C LEU A 100 -6.10 -3.45 -0.89
N VAL A 101 -5.20 -2.94 -1.74
CA VAL A 101 -4.38 -1.79 -1.36
C VAL A 101 -5.28 -0.59 -1.07
N LEU A 102 -6.29 -0.35 -1.90
CA LEU A 102 -7.24 0.73 -1.64
C LEU A 102 -7.89 0.57 -0.28
N THR A 103 -8.38 -0.63 0.01
CA THR A 103 -9.03 -0.90 1.30
C THR A 103 -8.09 -0.59 2.46
N VAL A 104 -6.86 -1.07 2.38
CA VAL A 104 -5.90 -0.91 3.47
C VAL A 104 -5.57 0.57 3.68
N VAL A 105 -5.29 1.31 2.61
CA VAL A 105 -4.95 2.72 2.73
C VAL A 105 -6.14 3.51 3.25
N VAL A 106 -7.33 3.25 2.73
CA VAL A 106 -8.54 3.97 3.16
C VAL A 106 -8.79 3.75 4.65
N GLU A 107 -8.61 2.52 5.12
CA GLU A 107 -8.85 2.23 6.54
C GLU A 107 -7.87 2.98 7.43
N GLN A 108 -6.61 3.07 7.02
CA GLN A 108 -5.63 3.81 7.81
C GLN A 108 -5.92 5.31 7.82
N VAL A 109 -6.28 5.86 6.67
CA VAL A 109 -6.63 7.28 6.59
C VAL A 109 -7.89 7.57 7.39
N ALA A 110 -8.88 6.68 7.33
CA ALA A 110 -10.11 6.86 8.11
C ALA A 110 -9.81 6.88 9.60
N GLU A 111 -8.91 6.03 10.05
CA GLU A 111 -8.52 6.03 11.45
C GLU A 111 -7.87 7.36 11.85
N LEU A 112 -7.01 7.89 11.00
CA LEU A 112 -6.37 9.18 11.27
C LEU A 112 -7.37 10.32 11.31
N LEU A 113 -8.37 10.29 10.44
CA LEU A 113 -9.36 11.35 10.36
C LEU A 113 -10.49 11.18 11.37
N GLY A 114 -10.64 9.98 11.93
CA GLY A 114 -11.73 9.69 12.84
C GLY A 114 -13.09 9.62 12.17
N VAL A 115 -13.12 9.11 10.95
CA VAL A 115 -14.37 9.01 10.17
C VAL A 115 -14.53 7.60 9.64
N ASP A 116 -15.71 7.31 9.13
CA ASP A 116 -15.96 6.01 8.48
C ASP A 116 -15.18 5.92 7.17
N PRO A 117 -14.66 4.73 6.84
CA PRO A 117 -13.87 4.58 5.61
C PRO A 117 -14.63 4.99 4.35
N GLU A 118 -15.94 4.79 4.30
CA GLU A 118 -16.71 5.17 3.12
C GLU A 118 -16.65 6.67 2.86
N LEU A 119 -16.43 7.47 3.89
CA LEU A 119 -16.29 8.90 3.72
C LEU A 119 -14.93 9.28 3.14
N VAL A 120 -13.92 8.43 3.31
CA VAL A 120 -12.60 8.69 2.75
C VAL A 120 -12.61 8.47 1.25
N ASP A 121 -13.23 7.38 0.81
CA ASP A 121 -13.27 7.06 -0.61
C ASP A 121 -14.53 6.25 -0.90
N PRO A 122 -15.37 6.70 -1.85
CA PRO A 122 -16.61 5.97 -2.14
C PRO A 122 -16.40 4.59 -2.75
N ARG A 123 -15.19 4.28 -3.22
CA ARG A 123 -14.89 2.95 -3.74
C ARG A 123 -14.72 1.92 -2.62
N TYR A 124 -14.62 2.37 -1.37
CA TYR A 124 -14.45 1.46 -0.25
C TYR A 124 -15.75 0.69 -0.01
N GLY A 125 -15.60 -0.59 0.35
CA GLY A 125 -16.73 -1.42 0.69
C GLY A 125 -16.87 -2.59 -0.26
N PRO A 126 -17.82 -3.48 0.02
CA PRO A 126 -18.00 -4.63 -0.85
C PRO A 126 -18.55 -4.20 -2.21
N ALA A 127 -18.13 -4.94 -3.24
CA ALA A 127 -18.66 -4.73 -4.59
C ALA A 127 -20.12 -5.16 -4.62
N GLU A 128 -20.93 -4.39 -5.32
CA GLU A 128 -22.35 -4.71 -5.41
C GLU A 128 -22.70 -5.28 -6.76
#